data_461eb81ad97c207f8e93dcddb1fb6043
#
_entry.id   461eb81ad97c207f8e93dcddb1fb6043
#
_cell.length_a   1.000
_cell.length_b   1.000
_cell.length_c   1.000
_cell.angle_alpha   90.00
_cell.angle_beta   90.00
_cell.angle_gamma   90.00
#
_symmetry.space_group_name_H-M   'P 1'
#
loop_
_entity.id
_entity.type
_entity.pdbx_description
1 polymer ?
#
loop_
_entity_poly.entity_id
_entity_poly.type
_entity_poly.pdbx_seq_one_letter_code
_entity_poly.pdbx_strand_id
1 'polypeptide(L)'
;MKKVLATVLTASLMAGIFVGCSSNSGKTENDTNKSDGNKVVKVFQLKVEINDALQQLAKKYEEETGVKVEVTSVGGGADYGAALKAEFQKGTEPDIFMIQGAGDLEVWSHKVDDLSSEKWISNAVKGTLDTVTKDGKIYGMPVATEGYGLIYNKEILDKASIDPKSIDTFDKLKAAVETLDSKKADLGLENVISYTTKETWVTGNHTFNIPLAVQENPAQFTKDYTDGKADITNNQGFKDWMNLVDLLCKYSGGATLDTIDYSTQVGNFALGKTAFLHQGNWVAGDLTKLEANFDMGFIPLSINNDTKVSGSIPVGVPMYWTVNKDSAVNTEAKAFLDWMVTSETGQKSLIEDMKMIPAFTNFKVETDDKLAKSIIEYNNAGKILPWAFTNLPDGFSMEKIGPIFSKYAKGEIDQTKMLEEIQALTKK
;
A
#
# COMPACT_ATOMS: atom_id res chain seq x y z
N MET A 1 5.73 -14.07 -57.61
CA MET A 1 5.88 -15.48 -57.99
C MET A 1 5.62 -16.28 -56.72
N LYS A 2 4.43 -16.91 -56.65
CA LYS A 2 4.19 -18.36 -56.65
C LYS A 2 4.84 -19.07 -55.45
N LYS A 3 4.23 -19.85 -54.57
CA LYS A 3 2.98 -20.64 -54.44
C LYS A 3 3.09 -21.30 -53.08
N VAL A 4 2.09 -21.34 -52.17
CA VAL A 4 1.00 -22.30 -52.00
C VAL A 4 1.45 -23.75 -51.68
N LEU A 5 0.93 -24.30 -50.63
CA LEU A 5 0.28 -25.57 -50.31
C LEU A 5 0.54 -25.95 -48.84
N ALA A 6 -0.38 -26.08 -47.99
CA ALA A 6 -1.64 -26.89 -47.86
C ALA A 6 -1.42 -28.22 -47.12
N THR A 7 -2.08 -28.32 -45.98
CA THR A 7 -2.91 -29.43 -45.46
C THR A 7 -2.32 -30.85 -45.35
N VAL A 8 -2.44 -31.48 -44.17
CA VAL A 8 -3.12 -32.76 -44.01
C VAL A 8 -3.62 -32.96 -42.56
N LEU A 9 -4.91 -33.17 -42.45
CA LEU A 9 -5.71 -33.71 -41.36
C LEU A 9 -5.45 -35.22 -41.23
N THR A 10 -5.33 -35.77 -40.01
CA THR A 10 -5.71 -37.17 -39.81
C THR A 10 -6.32 -37.35 -38.43
N ALA A 11 -7.60 -37.61 -38.40
CA ALA A 11 -8.36 -38.18 -37.31
C ALA A 11 -8.17 -39.67 -37.24
N SER A 12 -8.08 -40.23 -36.05
CA SER A 12 -8.31 -41.65 -35.82
C SER A 12 -9.06 -41.86 -34.51
N LEU A 13 -10.34 -42.16 -34.66
CA LEU A 13 -11.17 -42.87 -33.67
C LEU A 13 -10.72 -44.31 -33.62
N MET A 14 -10.70 -44.92 -32.44
CA MET A 14 -11.20 -46.29 -32.26
C MET A 14 -11.65 -46.55 -30.83
N ALA A 15 -12.77 -47.16 -30.79
CA ALA A 15 -13.72 -47.54 -29.78
C ALA A 15 -13.42 -48.89 -29.12
N GLY A 16 -14.00 -49.03 -27.92
CA GLY A 16 -14.58 -50.30 -27.44
C GLY A 16 -13.65 -51.18 -26.60
N ILE A 17 -14.05 -51.59 -25.40
CA ILE A 17 -14.96 -52.72 -25.18
C ILE A 17 -15.30 -52.80 -23.69
N PHE A 18 -16.57 -53.00 -23.37
CA PHE A 18 -17.12 -53.43 -22.08
C PHE A 18 -16.89 -54.92 -21.87
N VAL A 19 -16.73 -55.33 -20.62
CA VAL A 19 -17.15 -56.62 -19.97
C VAL A 19 -16.55 -56.55 -18.56
N GLY A 20 -17.17 -56.84 -17.42
CA GLY A 20 -18.44 -57.44 -17.06
C GLY A 20 -18.50 -57.58 -15.55
N CYS A 21 -19.68 -57.60 -14.99
CA CYS A 21 -20.00 -57.75 -13.57
C CYS A 21 -19.47 -59.06 -12.97
N SER A 22 -19.05 -59.00 -11.70
CA SER A 22 -19.33 -60.10 -10.76
C SER A 22 -19.43 -59.57 -9.34
N SER A 23 -20.57 -59.82 -8.73
CA SER A 23 -20.93 -59.62 -7.32
C SER A 23 -20.14 -60.54 -6.41
N ASN A 24 -19.60 -59.99 -5.28
CA ASN A 24 -19.63 -60.76 -4.03
C ASN A 24 -19.65 -59.81 -2.82
N SER A 25 -20.58 -60.13 -1.96
CA SER A 25 -20.88 -59.44 -0.69
C SER A 25 -19.82 -59.76 0.37
N GLY A 26 -19.51 -58.74 1.20
CA GLY A 26 -19.02 -59.00 2.54
C GLY A 26 -18.02 -58.01 3.10
N LYS A 27 -18.50 -57.31 4.14
CA LYS A 27 -17.81 -56.59 5.23
C LYS A 27 -17.54 -55.11 5.06
N THR A 28 -18.32 -54.38 5.84
CA THR A 28 -18.14 -53.02 6.29
C THR A 28 -16.79 -52.89 6.99
N GLU A 29 -15.86 -52.24 6.41
CA GLU A 29 -14.78 -51.55 7.09
C GLU A 29 -14.92 -50.06 6.75
N ASN A 30 -15.07 -49.26 7.80
CA ASN A 30 -15.04 -47.81 7.75
C ASN A 30 -13.65 -47.34 7.24
N ASP A 31 -13.47 -47.24 5.96
CA ASP A 31 -12.41 -46.49 5.39
C ASP A 31 -12.86 -45.00 5.36
N THR A 32 -12.47 -44.28 6.37
CA THR A 32 -12.35 -42.83 6.29
C THR A 32 -11.28 -42.53 5.26
N ASN A 33 -11.64 -42.52 4.00
CA ASN A 33 -10.84 -41.95 2.94
C ASN A 33 -10.71 -40.45 3.24
N LYS A 34 -9.63 -40.08 3.96
CA LYS A 34 -9.04 -38.76 3.84
C LYS A 34 -8.65 -38.59 2.38
N SER A 35 -9.41 -37.83 1.64
CA SER A 35 -8.95 -37.24 0.41
C SER A 35 -7.87 -36.21 0.78
N ASP A 36 -6.62 -36.65 0.88
CA ASP A 36 -5.44 -35.79 0.80
C ASP A 36 -5.29 -35.27 -0.64
N GLY A 37 -6.28 -34.50 -1.09
CA GLY A 37 -6.11 -33.62 -2.23
C GLY A 37 -5.20 -32.49 -1.75
N ASN A 38 -4.07 -32.27 -2.41
CA ASN A 38 -3.17 -31.15 -2.17
C ASN A 38 -3.98 -29.86 -2.05
N LYS A 39 -4.19 -29.38 -0.81
CA LYS A 39 -4.91 -28.14 -0.56
C LYS A 39 -4.00 -26.99 -0.98
N VAL A 40 -4.49 -26.14 -1.85
CA VAL A 40 -3.78 -24.96 -2.34
C VAL A 40 -4.54 -23.71 -1.93
N VAL A 41 -3.89 -22.83 -1.18
CA VAL A 41 -4.41 -21.52 -0.80
C VAL A 41 -3.93 -20.49 -1.81
N LYS A 42 -4.84 -19.79 -2.47
CA LYS A 42 -4.54 -18.73 -3.44
C LYS A 42 -4.58 -17.37 -2.78
N VAL A 43 -3.47 -16.66 -2.83
CA VAL A 43 -3.30 -15.30 -2.31
C VAL A 43 -3.23 -14.32 -3.47
N PHE A 44 -4.08 -13.28 -3.46
CA PHE A 44 -4.06 -12.19 -4.43
C PHE A 44 -3.76 -10.89 -3.70
N GLN A 45 -2.62 -10.24 -4.02
CA GLN A 45 -2.11 -9.12 -3.24
C GLN A 45 -1.58 -7.96 -4.09
N LEU A 46 -1.53 -6.77 -3.50
CA LEU A 46 -1.16 -5.50 -4.16
C LEU A 46 0.33 -5.16 -4.01
N LYS A 47 0.96 -5.54 -2.91
CA LYS A 47 2.29 -5.06 -2.50
C LYS A 47 3.38 -5.77 -3.29
N VAL A 48 3.71 -5.25 -4.49
CA VAL A 48 4.70 -5.86 -5.40
C VAL A 48 6.10 -5.90 -4.81
N GLU A 49 6.43 -4.96 -3.90
CA GLU A 49 7.71 -4.84 -3.23
C GLU A 49 8.03 -6.03 -2.31
N ILE A 50 6.99 -6.71 -1.78
CA ILE A 50 7.17 -7.90 -0.93
C ILE A 50 7.00 -9.21 -1.69
N ASN A 51 6.71 -9.18 -3.00
CA ASN A 51 6.35 -10.39 -3.76
C ASN A 51 7.34 -11.54 -3.57
N ASP A 52 8.62 -11.30 -3.75
CA ASP A 52 9.64 -12.35 -3.71
C ASP A 52 9.79 -12.95 -2.30
N ALA A 53 9.74 -12.09 -1.27
CA ALA A 53 9.80 -12.53 0.13
C ALA A 53 8.54 -13.32 0.52
N LEU A 54 7.35 -12.90 0.06
CA LEU A 54 6.10 -13.61 0.31
C LEU A 54 6.05 -14.97 -0.41
N GLN A 55 6.58 -15.06 -1.64
CA GLN A 55 6.74 -16.34 -2.35
C GLN A 55 7.66 -17.32 -1.59
N GLN A 56 8.75 -16.80 -1.00
CA GLN A 56 9.65 -17.61 -0.17
C GLN A 56 8.99 -18.03 1.14
N LEU A 57 8.24 -17.12 1.76
CA LEU A 57 7.48 -17.43 2.98
C LEU A 57 6.43 -18.52 2.72
N ALA A 58 5.73 -18.44 1.59
CA ALA A 58 4.77 -19.45 1.14
C ALA A 58 5.41 -20.86 1.03
N LYS A 59 6.63 -20.95 0.49
CA LYS A 59 7.39 -22.21 0.42
C LYS A 59 7.76 -22.75 1.81
N LYS A 60 8.21 -21.87 2.71
CA LYS A 60 8.52 -22.26 4.10
C LYS A 60 7.26 -22.79 4.82
N TYR A 61 6.09 -22.17 4.57
CA TYR A 61 4.82 -22.64 5.11
C TYR A 61 4.45 -24.03 4.56
N GLU A 62 4.62 -24.26 3.25
CA GLU A 62 4.37 -25.56 2.63
C GLU A 62 5.31 -26.65 3.20
N GLU A 63 6.60 -26.32 3.41
CA GLU A 63 7.57 -27.23 4.01
C GLU A 63 7.20 -27.62 5.46
N GLU A 64 6.65 -26.68 6.25
CA GLU A 64 6.28 -26.90 7.65
C GLU A 64 4.92 -27.61 7.79
N THR A 65 3.96 -27.34 6.90
CA THR A 65 2.56 -27.74 7.08
C THR A 65 2.02 -28.69 6.03
N GLY A 66 2.71 -28.82 4.88
CA GLY A 66 2.22 -29.56 3.72
C GLY A 66 1.11 -28.84 2.94
N VAL A 67 0.72 -27.61 3.32
CA VAL A 67 -0.29 -26.80 2.61
C VAL A 67 0.40 -25.86 1.65
N LYS A 68 0.14 -26.01 0.35
CA LYS A 68 0.68 -25.13 -0.68
C LYS A 68 0.00 -23.77 -0.66
N VAL A 69 0.78 -22.69 -0.83
CA VAL A 69 0.28 -21.31 -0.99
C VAL A 69 0.78 -20.76 -2.32
N GLU A 70 -0.14 -20.30 -3.15
CA GLU A 70 0.16 -19.65 -4.44
C GLU A 70 -0.12 -18.16 -4.33
N VAL A 71 0.89 -17.33 -4.61
CA VAL A 71 0.82 -15.88 -4.49
C VAL A 71 0.79 -15.24 -5.86
N THR A 72 -0.22 -14.39 -6.11
CA THR A 72 -0.32 -13.50 -7.26
C THR A 72 -0.26 -12.05 -6.78
N SER A 73 0.65 -11.27 -7.36
CA SER A 73 0.84 -9.85 -7.01
C SER A 73 0.46 -8.97 -8.20
N VAL A 74 -0.40 -7.98 -7.96
CA VAL A 74 -0.82 -6.99 -8.96
C VAL A 74 -0.73 -5.60 -8.31
N GLY A 75 0.15 -4.74 -8.84
CA GLY A 75 0.41 -3.41 -8.28
C GLY A 75 1.50 -2.71 -9.10
N GLY A 76 2.22 -1.75 -8.51
CA GLY A 76 3.28 -1.02 -9.22
C GLY A 76 2.76 -0.24 -10.43
N GLY A 77 1.61 0.44 -10.27
CA GLY A 77 0.94 1.18 -11.35
C GLY A 77 -0.19 0.40 -12.05
N ALA A 78 -0.30 -0.93 -11.84
CA ALA A 78 -1.46 -1.69 -12.32
C ALA A 78 -2.67 -1.54 -11.38
N ASP A 79 -3.87 -1.54 -11.96
CA ASP A 79 -5.13 -1.44 -11.21
C ASP A 79 -5.47 -2.76 -10.51
N TYR A 80 -5.13 -2.84 -9.22
CA TYR A 80 -5.41 -3.99 -8.38
C TYR A 80 -6.91 -4.25 -8.22
N GLY A 81 -7.71 -3.19 -8.00
CA GLY A 81 -9.16 -3.30 -7.79
C GLY A 81 -9.87 -3.89 -8.99
N ALA A 82 -9.54 -3.42 -10.20
CA ALA A 82 -10.07 -3.96 -11.44
C ALA A 82 -9.63 -5.42 -11.67
N ALA A 83 -8.35 -5.74 -11.38
CA ALA A 83 -7.83 -7.09 -11.52
C ALA A 83 -8.51 -8.06 -10.54
N LEU A 84 -8.69 -7.67 -9.27
CA LEU A 84 -9.40 -8.47 -8.27
C LEU A 84 -10.86 -8.72 -8.68
N LYS A 85 -11.58 -7.69 -9.10
CA LYS A 85 -12.96 -7.82 -9.63
C LYS A 85 -13.01 -8.79 -10.80
N ALA A 86 -12.01 -8.78 -11.69
CA ALA A 86 -11.93 -9.70 -12.82
C ALA A 86 -11.74 -11.16 -12.39
N GLU A 87 -10.92 -11.45 -11.36
CA GLU A 87 -10.76 -12.80 -10.81
C GLU A 87 -12.08 -13.35 -10.26
N PHE A 88 -12.84 -12.54 -9.51
CA PHE A 88 -14.15 -12.93 -9.02
C PHE A 88 -15.17 -13.15 -10.15
N GLN A 89 -15.13 -12.34 -11.21
CA GLN A 89 -16.04 -12.50 -12.37
C GLN A 89 -15.74 -13.73 -13.21
N LYS A 90 -14.47 -14.17 -13.28
CA LYS A 90 -14.04 -15.35 -14.03
C LYS A 90 -14.31 -16.66 -13.27
N GLY A 91 -14.64 -16.62 -11.97
CA GLY A 91 -14.73 -17.80 -11.12
C GLY A 91 -13.37 -18.38 -10.74
N THR A 92 -12.30 -17.57 -10.80
CA THR A 92 -10.93 -17.88 -10.33
C THR A 92 -10.62 -17.20 -9.01
N GLU A 93 -11.63 -17.06 -8.16
CA GLU A 93 -11.62 -16.31 -6.91
C GLU A 93 -10.42 -16.71 -6.03
N PRO A 94 -9.68 -15.72 -5.47
CA PRO A 94 -8.66 -15.99 -4.47
C PRO A 94 -9.28 -16.39 -3.13
N ASP A 95 -8.53 -17.14 -2.32
CA ASP A 95 -8.90 -17.51 -0.96
C ASP A 95 -8.55 -16.41 0.04
N ILE A 96 -7.43 -15.73 -0.21
CA ILE A 96 -6.97 -14.55 0.54
C ILE A 96 -6.77 -13.41 -0.45
N PHE A 97 -7.30 -12.23 -0.13
CA PHE A 97 -7.08 -11.02 -0.92
C PHE A 97 -6.95 -9.78 -0.02
N MET A 98 -6.44 -8.68 -0.57
CA MET A 98 -6.24 -7.44 0.17
C MET A 98 -7.37 -6.44 -0.04
N ILE A 99 -7.67 -5.67 1.02
CA ILE A 99 -8.50 -4.46 0.99
C ILE A 99 -7.80 -3.31 1.70
N GLN A 100 -8.08 -2.06 1.33
CA GLN A 100 -7.42 -0.89 1.93
C GLN A 100 -8.05 -0.43 3.25
N GLY A 101 -9.32 -0.72 3.46
CA GLY A 101 -10.03 -0.30 4.68
C GLY A 101 -11.54 -0.21 4.49
N ALA A 102 -12.18 0.77 5.13
CA ALA A 102 -13.63 0.86 5.21
C ALA A 102 -14.31 1.01 3.83
N GLY A 103 -13.73 1.78 2.91
CA GLY A 103 -14.26 1.95 1.56
C GLY A 103 -14.33 0.64 0.78
N ASP A 104 -13.23 -0.11 0.79
CA ASP A 104 -13.17 -1.42 0.13
C ASP A 104 -14.03 -2.46 0.85
N LEU A 105 -14.09 -2.39 2.20
CA LEU A 105 -14.93 -3.29 2.98
C LEU A 105 -16.41 -3.17 2.59
N GLU A 106 -16.90 -1.96 2.28
CA GLU A 106 -18.26 -1.79 1.76
C GLU A 106 -18.46 -2.53 0.43
N VAL A 107 -17.51 -2.44 -0.48
CA VAL A 107 -17.54 -3.10 -1.80
C VAL A 107 -17.50 -4.63 -1.64
N TRP A 108 -16.62 -5.13 -0.77
CA TRP A 108 -16.34 -6.56 -0.63
C TRP A 108 -17.08 -7.25 0.50
N SER A 109 -17.94 -6.54 1.26
CA SER A 109 -18.67 -7.07 2.43
C SER A 109 -19.43 -8.38 2.16
N HIS A 110 -19.83 -8.60 0.92
CA HIS A 110 -20.55 -9.81 0.49
C HIS A 110 -19.60 -11.01 0.22
N LYS A 111 -18.28 -10.82 0.24
CA LYS A 111 -17.26 -11.84 -0.06
C LYS A 111 -16.28 -12.10 1.09
N VAL A 112 -16.11 -11.15 2.01
CA VAL A 112 -15.17 -11.30 3.14
C VAL A 112 -15.77 -12.13 4.27
N ASP A 113 -14.92 -12.91 4.93
CA ASP A 113 -15.32 -13.73 6.08
C ASP A 113 -15.14 -12.98 7.40
N ASP A 114 -15.91 -13.40 8.41
CA ASP A 114 -15.80 -12.90 9.78
C ASP A 114 -14.59 -13.53 10.48
N LEU A 115 -13.58 -12.69 10.77
CA LEU A 115 -12.34 -13.10 11.42
C LEU A 115 -12.35 -12.84 12.95
N SER A 116 -13.48 -12.44 13.54
CA SER A 116 -13.58 -12.02 14.95
C SER A 116 -13.16 -13.09 15.97
N SER A 117 -13.10 -14.35 15.58
CA SER A 117 -12.68 -15.46 16.44
C SER A 117 -11.20 -15.82 16.31
N GLU A 118 -10.45 -15.14 15.44
CA GLU A 118 -9.05 -15.47 15.18
C GLU A 118 -8.14 -15.09 16.36
N LYS A 119 -7.14 -15.93 16.64
CA LYS A 119 -6.28 -15.79 17.83
C LYS A 119 -5.38 -14.57 17.79
N TRP A 120 -4.92 -14.16 16.58
CA TRP A 120 -4.05 -13.02 16.39
C TRP A 120 -4.69 -11.68 16.80
N ILE A 121 -6.02 -11.60 16.89
CA ILE A 121 -6.74 -10.36 17.25
C ILE A 121 -6.27 -9.79 18.59
N SER A 122 -6.06 -10.66 19.58
CA SER A 122 -5.59 -10.23 20.91
C SER A 122 -4.21 -9.57 20.90
N ASN A 123 -3.45 -9.77 19.84
CA ASN A 123 -2.12 -9.20 19.63
C ASN A 123 -2.12 -7.99 18.68
N ALA A 124 -3.25 -7.66 18.04
CA ALA A 124 -3.31 -6.51 17.14
C ALA A 124 -3.06 -5.21 17.92
N VAL A 125 -2.25 -4.31 17.35
CA VAL A 125 -2.00 -2.99 17.93
C VAL A 125 -3.31 -2.21 17.97
N LYS A 126 -3.56 -1.51 19.07
CA LYS A 126 -4.79 -0.73 19.27
C LYS A 126 -5.04 0.23 18.13
N GLY A 127 -6.24 0.21 17.58
CA GLY A 127 -6.68 1.08 16.49
C GLY A 127 -6.40 0.53 15.09
N THR A 128 -5.57 -0.51 14.94
CA THR A 128 -5.26 -1.08 13.62
C THR A 128 -6.42 -1.88 13.00
N LEU A 129 -7.44 -2.21 13.75
CA LEU A 129 -8.61 -2.95 13.29
C LEU A 129 -9.84 -2.06 13.01
N ASP A 130 -9.77 -0.77 13.34
CA ASP A 130 -10.95 0.11 13.34
C ASP A 130 -11.61 0.20 11.96
N THR A 131 -10.83 0.34 10.88
CA THR A 131 -11.35 0.51 9.52
C THR A 131 -11.90 -0.77 8.87
N VAL A 132 -11.61 -1.93 9.48
CA VAL A 132 -12.12 -3.25 9.02
C VAL A 132 -13.08 -3.88 10.02
N THR A 133 -13.51 -3.09 11.02
CA THR A 133 -14.56 -3.49 11.97
C THR A 133 -15.90 -2.90 11.55
N LYS A 134 -16.88 -3.75 11.28
CA LYS A 134 -18.23 -3.37 10.91
C LYS A 134 -19.24 -4.20 11.68
N ASP A 135 -20.25 -3.56 12.28
CA ASP A 135 -21.30 -4.22 13.08
C ASP A 135 -20.74 -5.14 14.19
N GLY A 136 -19.61 -4.74 14.80
CA GLY A 136 -18.93 -5.49 15.86
C GLY A 136 -18.15 -6.71 15.38
N LYS A 137 -17.98 -6.90 14.07
CA LYS A 137 -17.23 -7.99 13.44
C LYS A 137 -15.98 -7.45 12.74
N ILE A 138 -14.92 -8.26 12.74
CA ILE A 138 -13.63 -7.95 12.14
C ILE A 138 -13.49 -8.73 10.84
N TYR A 139 -13.20 -8.04 9.74
CA TYR A 139 -13.16 -8.61 8.40
C TYR A 139 -11.77 -8.58 7.74
N GLY A 140 -10.74 -8.13 8.44
CA GLY A 140 -9.40 -8.08 7.89
C GLY A 140 -8.30 -8.14 8.95
N MET A 141 -7.20 -8.79 8.62
CA MET A 141 -5.96 -8.82 9.40
C MET A 141 -5.02 -7.73 8.88
N PRO A 142 -4.53 -6.81 9.71
CA PRO A 142 -3.62 -5.75 9.26
C PRO A 142 -2.33 -6.37 8.71
N VAL A 143 -1.88 -5.87 7.54
CA VAL A 143 -0.65 -6.37 6.90
C VAL A 143 0.57 -5.88 7.65
N ALA A 144 0.63 -4.58 7.96
CA ALA A 144 1.73 -3.90 8.63
C ALA A 144 1.26 -2.55 9.14
N THR A 145 2.12 -1.85 9.88
CA THR A 145 2.04 -0.41 10.08
C THR A 145 2.99 0.27 9.09
N GLU A 146 2.52 1.29 8.41
CA GLU A 146 3.33 2.09 7.50
C GLU A 146 3.21 3.57 7.79
N GLY A 147 4.27 4.32 7.44
CA GLY A 147 4.26 5.77 7.50
C GLY A 147 4.95 6.36 6.29
N TYR A 148 4.61 7.62 5.97
CA TYR A 148 5.20 8.33 4.85
C TYR A 148 5.42 9.81 5.16
N GLY A 149 6.27 10.42 4.32
CA GLY A 149 6.65 11.80 4.42
C GLY A 149 7.64 12.16 3.32
N LEU A 150 8.57 13.05 3.63
CA LEU A 150 9.76 13.23 2.81
C LEU A 150 10.91 12.43 3.44
N ILE A 151 11.37 11.40 2.73
CA ILE A 151 12.58 10.66 3.10
C ILE A 151 13.77 11.53 2.70
N TYR A 152 14.70 11.77 3.63
CA TYR A 152 15.87 12.59 3.37
C TYR A 152 17.14 11.74 3.13
N ASN A 153 18.03 12.23 2.28
CA ASN A 153 19.40 11.76 2.17
C ASN A 153 20.29 12.60 3.11
N LYS A 154 20.73 11.98 4.23
CA LYS A 154 21.51 12.67 5.28
C LYS A 154 22.82 13.25 4.78
N GLU A 155 23.52 12.58 3.85
CA GLU A 155 24.79 13.05 3.33
C GLU A 155 24.63 14.35 2.52
N ILE A 156 23.54 14.47 1.75
CA ILE A 156 23.23 15.69 0.99
C ILE A 156 22.87 16.82 1.95
N LEU A 157 22.03 16.53 2.97
CA LEU A 157 21.65 17.53 3.97
C LEU A 157 22.85 18.04 4.77
N ASP A 158 23.78 17.15 5.14
CA ASP A 158 25.00 17.51 5.86
C ASP A 158 25.91 18.43 5.04
N LYS A 159 26.11 18.14 3.74
CA LYS A 159 26.84 19.02 2.81
C LYS A 159 26.19 20.39 2.68
N ALA A 160 24.88 20.46 2.82
CA ALA A 160 24.12 21.73 2.83
C ALA A 160 24.08 22.40 4.21
N SER A 161 24.57 21.75 5.28
CA SER A 161 24.48 22.17 6.69
C SER A 161 23.03 22.27 7.19
N ILE A 162 22.19 21.31 6.81
CA ILE A 162 20.79 21.20 7.20
C ILE A 162 20.61 20.05 8.18
N ASP A 163 20.08 20.33 9.38
CA ASP A 163 19.66 19.29 10.32
C ASP A 163 18.21 18.88 10.01
N PRO A 164 17.96 17.61 9.56
CA PRO A 164 16.61 17.16 9.27
C PRO A 164 15.66 17.23 10.47
N LYS A 165 16.16 17.09 11.71
CA LYS A 165 15.34 17.17 12.93
C LYS A 165 14.80 18.57 13.20
N SER A 166 15.38 19.59 12.58
CA SER A 166 14.90 20.95 12.68
C SER A 166 13.71 21.27 11.77
N ILE A 167 13.41 20.40 10.79
CA ILE A 167 12.37 20.64 9.77
C ILE A 167 11.03 20.08 10.27
N ASP A 168 10.29 20.89 11.02
CA ASP A 168 9.01 20.53 11.66
C ASP A 168 7.87 21.53 11.38
N THR A 169 8.11 22.51 10.49
CA THR A 169 7.13 23.50 10.04
C THR A 169 7.28 23.77 8.55
N PHE A 170 6.26 24.36 7.92
CA PHE A 170 6.29 24.71 6.50
C PHE A 170 7.42 25.69 6.15
N ASP A 171 7.62 26.75 6.95
CA ASP A 171 8.68 27.73 6.67
C ASP A 171 10.07 27.10 6.75
N LYS A 172 10.30 26.17 7.68
CA LYS A 172 11.57 25.46 7.79
C LYS A 172 11.77 24.47 6.64
N LEU A 173 10.72 23.76 6.22
CA LEU A 173 10.74 22.90 5.05
C LEU A 173 11.06 23.71 3.80
N LYS A 174 10.37 24.83 3.59
CA LYS A 174 10.60 25.72 2.46
C LYS A 174 12.03 26.27 2.44
N ALA A 175 12.53 26.75 3.58
CA ALA A 175 13.90 27.25 3.71
C ALA A 175 14.95 26.18 3.40
N ALA A 176 14.74 24.94 3.84
CA ALA A 176 15.62 23.81 3.54
C ALA A 176 15.62 23.50 2.04
N VAL A 177 14.44 23.43 1.42
CA VAL A 177 14.29 23.19 -0.02
C VAL A 177 14.92 24.30 -0.85
N GLU A 178 14.72 25.57 -0.51
CA GLU A 178 15.32 26.73 -1.19
C GLU A 178 16.86 26.76 -1.03
N THR A 179 17.36 26.37 0.15
CA THR A 179 18.81 26.24 0.38
C THR A 179 19.43 25.15 -0.51
N LEU A 180 18.78 23.98 -0.60
CA LEU A 180 19.23 22.89 -1.47
C LEU A 180 19.17 23.25 -2.95
N ASP A 181 18.12 23.94 -3.38
CA ASP A 181 17.98 24.40 -4.77
C ASP A 181 19.07 25.40 -5.15
N SER A 182 19.41 26.34 -4.25
CA SER A 182 20.48 27.30 -4.46
C SER A 182 21.87 26.65 -4.61
N LYS A 183 22.07 25.48 -4.02
CA LYS A 183 23.30 24.65 -4.06
C LYS A 183 23.19 23.47 -5.00
N LYS A 184 22.12 23.34 -5.79
CA LYS A 184 21.78 22.17 -6.57
C LYS A 184 22.92 21.68 -7.46
N ALA A 185 23.59 22.58 -8.17
CA ALA A 185 24.73 22.25 -9.03
C ALA A 185 25.93 21.71 -8.24
N ASP A 186 26.27 22.33 -7.11
CA ASP A 186 27.38 21.94 -6.25
C ASP A 186 27.15 20.60 -5.56
N LEU A 187 25.88 20.29 -5.28
CA LEU A 187 25.45 19.04 -4.67
C LEU A 187 25.21 17.90 -5.68
N GLY A 188 25.26 18.19 -6.97
CA GLY A 188 25.02 17.21 -8.05
C GLY A 188 23.54 16.80 -8.18
N LEU A 189 22.60 17.62 -7.73
CA LEU A 189 21.18 17.32 -7.78
C LEU A 189 20.56 17.66 -9.13
N GLU A 190 19.70 16.79 -9.63
CA GLU A 190 18.83 17.08 -10.78
C GLU A 190 17.60 17.90 -10.33
N ASN A 191 16.98 17.49 -9.21
CA ASN A 191 15.90 18.17 -8.52
C ASN A 191 16.11 18.08 -7.00
N VAL A 192 15.46 18.95 -6.23
CA VAL A 192 15.57 18.87 -4.74
C VAL A 192 14.73 17.73 -4.19
N ILE A 193 13.54 17.52 -4.76
CA ILE A 193 12.57 16.53 -4.30
C ILE A 193 12.31 15.53 -5.43
N SER A 194 12.25 14.24 -5.12
CA SER A 194 11.72 13.21 -6.01
C SER A 194 10.23 13.03 -5.71
N TYR A 195 9.38 13.50 -6.63
CA TYR A 195 7.92 13.45 -6.56
C TYR A 195 7.35 13.01 -7.91
N THR A 196 6.11 12.56 -7.94
CA THR A 196 5.43 12.13 -9.17
C THR A 196 3.95 12.47 -9.13
N THR A 197 3.37 12.77 -10.29
CA THR A 197 1.93 12.84 -10.50
C THR A 197 1.40 11.73 -11.41
N LYS A 198 2.29 10.87 -11.95
CA LYS A 198 1.92 9.68 -12.70
C LYS A 198 1.33 8.60 -11.78
N GLU A 199 1.93 8.41 -10.63
CA GLU A 199 1.47 7.48 -9.62
C GLU A 199 0.35 8.15 -8.80
N THR A 200 -0.90 7.95 -9.23
CA THR A 200 -2.06 8.65 -8.64
C THR A 200 -2.32 8.31 -7.18
N TRP A 201 -1.79 7.19 -6.67
CA TRP A 201 -1.80 6.87 -5.25
C TRP A 201 -0.87 7.78 -4.42
N VAL A 202 0.24 8.24 -4.99
CA VAL A 202 1.13 9.22 -4.32
C VAL A 202 0.41 10.55 -4.15
N THR A 203 -0.30 11.00 -5.17
CA THR A 203 -1.04 12.28 -5.14
C THR A 203 -2.39 12.14 -4.43
N GLY A 204 -3.24 11.24 -4.89
CA GLY A 204 -4.61 11.10 -4.44
C GLY A 204 -4.74 10.50 -3.03
N ASN A 205 -3.93 9.49 -2.68
CA ASN A 205 -3.95 8.95 -1.34
C ASN A 205 -3.05 9.78 -0.41
N HIS A 206 -1.74 9.87 -0.68
CA HIS A 206 -0.79 10.37 0.31
C HIS A 206 -0.74 11.88 0.40
N THR A 207 -0.58 12.58 -0.74
CA THR A 207 -0.52 14.05 -0.71
C THR A 207 -1.87 14.64 -0.31
N PHE A 208 -2.98 14.10 -0.83
CA PHE A 208 -4.33 14.55 -0.49
C PHE A 208 -4.78 14.14 0.93
N ASN A 209 -4.17 13.13 1.55
CA ASN A 209 -4.43 12.80 2.95
C ASN A 209 -4.13 13.96 3.90
N ILE A 210 -3.10 14.75 3.61
CA ILE A 210 -2.59 15.76 4.55
C ILE A 210 -3.69 16.74 4.96
N PRO A 211 -4.41 17.44 4.05
CA PRO A 211 -5.46 18.37 4.44
C PRO A 211 -6.67 17.70 5.10
N LEU A 212 -6.90 16.40 4.87
CA LEU A 212 -7.93 15.64 5.57
C LEU A 212 -7.49 15.29 7.01
N ALA A 213 -6.24 14.82 7.15
CA ALA A 213 -5.72 14.31 8.41
C ALA A 213 -5.49 15.39 9.47
N VAL A 214 -5.32 16.65 9.06
CA VAL A 214 -5.11 17.77 9.98
C VAL A 214 -6.41 18.41 10.50
N GLN A 215 -7.56 17.90 10.07
CA GLN A 215 -8.85 18.40 10.59
C GLN A 215 -9.07 17.95 12.03
N GLU A 216 -9.91 18.64 12.78
CA GLU A 216 -10.22 18.33 14.18
C GLU A 216 -10.77 16.88 14.34
N ASN A 217 -11.63 16.46 13.42
CA ASN A 217 -12.12 15.08 13.32
C ASN A 217 -11.97 14.59 11.87
N PRO A 218 -10.81 13.97 11.52
CA PRO A 218 -10.50 13.60 10.14
C PRO A 218 -11.53 12.65 9.50
N ALA A 219 -12.02 11.65 10.24
CA ALA A 219 -12.98 10.68 9.71
C ALA A 219 -14.34 11.35 9.42
N GLN A 220 -14.83 12.17 10.35
CA GLN A 220 -16.10 12.90 10.15
C GLN A 220 -15.97 13.93 9.04
N PHE A 221 -14.86 14.68 8.99
CA PHE A 221 -14.62 15.66 7.94
C PHE A 221 -14.58 14.99 6.55
N THR A 222 -13.87 13.86 6.43
CA THR A 222 -13.81 13.10 5.17
C THR A 222 -15.20 12.66 4.72
N LYS A 223 -16.01 12.19 5.67
CA LYS A 223 -17.41 11.84 5.39
C LYS A 223 -18.23 13.06 4.96
N ASP A 224 -18.15 14.17 5.66
CA ASP A 224 -18.87 15.41 5.33
C ASP A 224 -18.42 15.96 3.97
N TYR A 225 -17.14 15.83 3.62
CA TYR A 225 -16.64 16.17 2.31
C TYR A 225 -17.28 15.28 1.22
N THR A 226 -17.27 13.96 1.38
CA THR A 226 -17.85 13.04 0.39
C THR A 226 -19.38 13.17 0.26
N ASP A 227 -20.06 13.56 1.36
CA ASP A 227 -21.49 13.86 1.38
C ASP A 227 -21.82 15.24 0.76
N GLY A 228 -20.81 16.03 0.37
CA GLY A 228 -21.00 17.38 -0.18
C GLY A 228 -21.37 18.44 0.88
N LYS A 229 -21.15 18.14 2.16
CA LYS A 229 -21.47 19.03 3.29
C LYS A 229 -20.30 19.94 3.70
N ALA A 230 -19.06 19.49 3.49
CA ALA A 230 -17.86 20.29 3.79
C ALA A 230 -17.44 21.10 2.56
N ASP A 231 -17.06 22.37 2.79
CA ASP A 231 -16.49 23.25 1.76
C ASP A 231 -14.97 23.35 1.95
N ILE A 232 -14.21 22.65 1.09
CA ILE A 232 -12.76 22.65 1.13
C ILE A 232 -12.16 23.94 0.54
N THR A 233 -12.90 24.66 -0.31
CA THR A 233 -12.38 25.89 -0.95
C THR A 233 -12.19 27.03 0.04
N ASN A 234 -12.94 27.03 1.14
CA ASN A 234 -12.83 27.99 2.24
C ASN A 234 -12.11 27.45 3.47
N ASN A 235 -11.73 26.16 3.50
CA ASN A 235 -11.03 25.54 4.61
C ASN A 235 -9.55 25.96 4.65
N GLN A 236 -9.07 26.47 5.80
CA GLN A 236 -7.71 26.98 5.95
C GLN A 236 -6.66 25.86 5.76
N GLY A 237 -6.89 24.66 6.29
CA GLY A 237 -5.98 23.51 6.12
C GLY A 237 -5.76 23.14 4.65
N PHE A 238 -6.80 23.24 3.81
CA PHE A 238 -6.67 23.03 2.36
C PHE A 238 -5.93 24.16 1.65
N LYS A 239 -6.11 25.41 2.08
CA LYS A 239 -5.33 26.55 1.54
C LYS A 239 -3.86 26.44 1.91
N ASP A 240 -3.55 26.09 3.17
CA ASP A 240 -2.19 25.85 3.62
C ASP A 240 -1.54 24.67 2.86
N TRP A 241 -2.30 23.59 2.64
CA TRP A 241 -1.87 22.45 1.88
C TRP A 241 -1.50 22.79 0.42
N MET A 242 -2.18 23.72 -0.23
CA MET A 242 -1.82 24.15 -1.58
C MET A 242 -0.42 24.72 -1.66
N ASN A 243 0.09 25.37 -0.59
CA ASN A 243 1.48 25.82 -0.53
C ASN A 243 2.48 24.64 -0.56
N LEU A 244 2.14 23.53 0.12
CA LEU A 244 2.94 22.30 0.06
C LEU A 244 2.89 21.68 -1.34
N VAL A 245 1.72 21.60 -1.97
CA VAL A 245 1.58 21.06 -3.35
C VAL A 245 2.43 21.87 -4.33
N ASP A 246 2.39 23.21 -4.23
CA ASP A 246 3.21 24.09 -5.05
C ASP A 246 4.72 23.83 -4.85
N LEU A 247 5.17 23.72 -3.59
CA LEU A 247 6.55 23.40 -3.26
C LEU A 247 6.98 22.04 -3.82
N LEU A 248 6.17 21.00 -3.64
CA LEU A 248 6.44 19.66 -4.19
C LEU A 248 6.56 19.71 -5.72
N CYS A 249 5.61 20.31 -6.42
CA CYS A 249 5.62 20.39 -7.87
C CYS A 249 6.81 21.21 -8.39
N LYS A 250 7.07 22.38 -7.82
CA LYS A 250 8.11 23.32 -8.24
C LYS A 250 9.52 22.73 -8.16
N TYR A 251 9.83 22.04 -7.07
CA TYR A 251 11.18 21.56 -6.78
C TYR A 251 11.43 20.10 -7.17
N SER A 252 10.49 19.51 -7.93
CA SER A 252 10.59 18.11 -8.43
C SER A 252 10.59 18.01 -9.96
N GLY A 253 10.54 19.12 -10.69
CA GLY A 253 10.56 19.11 -12.16
C GLY A 253 9.27 19.59 -12.84
N GLY A 254 8.25 20.01 -12.07
CA GLY A 254 7.05 20.70 -12.58
C GLY A 254 6.26 19.88 -13.61
N ALA A 255 6.17 20.40 -14.84
CA ALA A 255 5.34 19.83 -15.90
C ALA A 255 5.70 18.40 -16.34
N THR A 256 6.86 17.87 -15.95
CA THR A 256 7.31 16.52 -16.33
C THR A 256 6.93 15.43 -15.33
N LEU A 257 6.28 15.78 -14.22
CA LEU A 257 5.97 14.87 -13.11
C LEU A 257 5.03 13.70 -13.50
N ASP A 258 4.22 13.86 -14.53
CA ASP A 258 3.34 12.81 -15.06
C ASP A 258 4.07 11.75 -15.91
N THR A 259 5.37 11.94 -16.17
CA THR A 259 6.22 10.97 -16.86
C THR A 259 7.07 10.11 -15.89
N ILE A 260 7.16 10.52 -14.63
CA ILE A 260 7.98 9.87 -13.60
C ILE A 260 7.17 8.76 -12.95
N ASP A 261 7.52 7.50 -13.21
CA ASP A 261 6.94 6.36 -12.50
C ASP A 261 7.64 6.08 -11.17
N TYR A 262 7.06 5.16 -10.40
CA TYR A 262 7.58 4.75 -9.08
C TYR A 262 9.06 4.36 -9.14
N SER A 263 9.45 3.51 -10.09
CA SER A 263 10.84 3.04 -10.21
C SER A 263 11.81 4.18 -10.51
N THR A 264 11.44 5.11 -11.39
CA THR A 264 12.23 6.30 -11.71
C THR A 264 12.33 7.22 -10.49
N GLN A 265 11.22 7.42 -9.77
CA GLN A 265 11.17 8.24 -8.57
C GLN A 265 12.13 7.71 -7.49
N VAL A 266 12.04 6.42 -7.15
CA VAL A 266 12.90 5.78 -6.14
C VAL A 266 14.34 5.73 -6.61
N GLY A 267 14.59 5.41 -7.89
CA GLY A 267 15.92 5.35 -8.48
C GLY A 267 16.67 6.69 -8.46
N ASN A 268 15.99 7.79 -8.74
CA ASN A 268 16.59 9.14 -8.67
C ASN A 268 17.07 9.47 -7.25
N PHE A 269 16.31 9.11 -6.22
CA PHE A 269 16.71 9.30 -4.84
C PHE A 269 17.88 8.36 -4.44
N ALA A 270 17.80 7.08 -4.79
CA ALA A 270 18.84 6.11 -4.49
C ALA A 270 20.19 6.49 -5.09
N LEU A 271 20.19 7.08 -6.29
CA LEU A 271 21.38 7.58 -6.98
C LEU A 271 21.89 8.94 -6.46
N GLY A 272 21.24 9.53 -5.45
CA GLY A 272 21.61 10.84 -4.88
C GLY A 272 21.30 12.02 -5.82
N LYS A 273 20.45 11.85 -6.84
CA LYS A 273 20.02 12.92 -7.75
C LYS A 273 18.99 13.87 -7.13
N THR A 274 18.41 13.48 -5.98
CA THR A 274 17.49 14.29 -5.19
C THR A 274 17.82 14.19 -3.71
N ALA A 275 17.58 15.25 -2.96
CA ALA A 275 17.80 15.30 -1.51
C ALA A 275 16.66 14.68 -0.73
N PHE A 276 15.45 14.77 -1.27
CA PHE A 276 14.23 14.24 -0.67
C PHE A 276 13.48 13.30 -1.64
N LEU A 277 12.76 12.32 -1.06
CA LEU A 277 11.85 11.42 -1.76
C LEU A 277 10.50 11.44 -1.03
N HIS A 278 9.41 11.79 -1.74
CA HIS A 278 8.06 11.68 -1.20
C HIS A 278 7.55 10.25 -1.36
N GLN A 279 7.79 9.43 -0.33
CA GLN A 279 7.38 8.02 -0.26
C GLN A 279 7.27 7.59 1.21
N GLY A 280 6.97 6.34 1.46
CA GLY A 280 6.92 5.75 2.79
C GLY A 280 7.95 4.63 3.00
N ASN A 281 7.88 3.98 4.15
CA ASN A 281 8.85 2.92 4.51
C ASN A 281 8.80 1.68 3.60
N TRP A 282 7.79 1.49 2.81
CA TRP A 282 7.70 0.39 1.83
C TRP A 282 8.84 0.41 0.79
N VAL A 283 9.47 1.56 0.53
CA VAL A 283 10.61 1.67 -0.40
C VAL A 283 11.91 1.08 0.17
N ALA A 284 11.97 0.70 1.45
CA ALA A 284 13.20 0.25 2.12
C ALA A 284 13.85 -0.94 1.40
N GLY A 285 13.04 -1.90 0.94
CA GLY A 285 13.51 -3.04 0.17
C GLY A 285 14.12 -2.64 -1.18
N ASP A 286 13.49 -1.71 -1.89
CA ASP A 286 13.98 -1.22 -3.18
C ASP A 286 15.23 -0.36 -3.02
N LEU A 287 15.29 0.51 -2.01
CA LEU A 287 16.50 1.29 -1.69
C LEU A 287 17.69 0.38 -1.33
N THR A 288 17.43 -0.73 -0.63
CA THR A 288 18.45 -1.74 -0.34
C THR A 288 18.97 -2.41 -1.61
N LYS A 289 18.08 -2.83 -2.52
CA LYS A 289 18.45 -3.42 -3.82
C LYS A 289 19.23 -2.44 -4.72
N LEU A 290 18.95 -1.14 -4.59
CA LEU A 290 19.62 -0.06 -5.32
C LEU A 290 20.88 0.43 -4.61
N GLU A 291 21.32 -0.24 -3.54
CA GLU A 291 22.53 0.08 -2.78
C GLU A 291 22.57 1.51 -2.22
N ALA A 292 21.40 2.06 -1.84
CA ALA A 292 21.28 3.38 -1.20
C ALA A 292 21.78 3.31 0.27
N ASN A 293 23.11 3.34 0.46
CA ASN A 293 23.76 3.08 1.76
C ASN A 293 23.84 4.29 2.69
N PHE A 294 23.43 5.49 2.24
CA PHE A 294 23.43 6.70 3.06
C PHE A 294 22.44 6.61 4.23
N ASP A 295 22.65 7.45 5.24
CA ASP A 295 21.70 7.56 6.34
C ASP A 295 20.44 8.33 5.91
N MET A 296 19.27 7.88 6.40
CA MET A 296 17.98 8.39 6.00
C MET A 296 16.94 8.28 7.12
N GLY A 297 15.86 9.01 7.00
CA GLY A 297 14.69 9.00 7.86
C GLY A 297 13.62 9.90 7.28
N PHE A 298 12.55 10.14 8.03
CA PHE A 298 11.45 10.98 7.58
C PHE A 298 11.52 12.40 8.13
N ILE A 299 11.06 13.36 7.33
CA ILE A 299 10.58 14.66 7.76
C ILE A 299 9.11 14.84 7.36
N PRO A 300 8.35 15.67 8.11
CA PRO A 300 6.93 15.86 7.84
C PRO A 300 6.65 16.54 6.50
N LEU A 301 5.48 16.25 5.94
CA LEU A 301 4.84 17.03 4.87
C LEU A 301 4.14 18.25 5.49
N SER A 302 4.92 19.18 6.01
CA SER A 302 4.43 20.34 6.75
C SER A 302 3.64 21.30 5.87
N ILE A 303 2.47 21.76 6.31
CA ILE A 303 1.60 22.67 5.54
C ILE A 303 1.55 24.09 6.13
N ASN A 304 1.88 24.24 7.41
CA ASN A 304 1.89 25.52 8.13
C ASN A 304 2.94 25.50 9.26
N ASN A 305 2.91 26.52 10.13
CA ASN A 305 3.88 26.67 11.23
C ASN A 305 3.36 26.19 12.60
N ASP A 306 2.21 25.53 12.64
CA ASP A 306 1.74 24.87 13.87
C ASP A 306 2.43 23.49 14.00
N THR A 307 3.41 23.40 14.90
CA THR A 307 4.19 22.18 15.12
C THR A 307 3.38 20.99 15.65
N LYS A 308 2.18 21.21 16.19
CA LYS A 308 1.29 20.12 16.61
C LYS A 308 0.74 19.34 15.43
N VAL A 309 0.59 20.03 14.29
CA VAL A 309 0.06 19.49 13.04
C VAL A 309 1.20 19.20 12.07
N SER A 310 1.99 20.25 11.76
CA SER A 310 3.03 20.19 10.73
C SER A 310 4.27 19.38 11.13
N GLY A 311 4.48 19.14 12.43
CA GLY A 311 5.59 18.30 12.93
C GLY A 311 5.29 16.81 12.98
N SER A 312 4.21 16.33 12.35
CA SER A 312 3.74 14.95 12.40
C SER A 312 3.77 14.30 11.02
N ILE A 313 3.98 12.98 10.98
CA ILE A 313 3.92 12.17 9.74
C ILE A 313 2.66 11.31 9.73
N PRO A 314 2.06 11.03 8.56
CA PRO A 314 0.97 10.06 8.46
C PRO A 314 1.46 8.64 8.73
N VAL A 315 0.78 7.95 9.67
CA VAL A 315 1.03 6.55 10.02
C VAL A 315 -0.30 5.81 10.07
N GLY A 316 -0.35 4.63 9.46
CA GLY A 316 -1.58 3.84 9.39
C GLY A 316 -1.33 2.41 8.93
N VAL A 317 -2.41 1.67 8.74
CA VAL A 317 -2.40 0.34 8.15
C VAL A 317 -2.69 0.47 6.65
N PRO A 318 -1.77 0.06 5.77
CA PRO A 318 -1.92 0.26 4.34
C PRO A 318 -2.99 -0.64 3.74
N MET A 319 -3.01 -1.89 4.18
CA MET A 319 -3.82 -2.96 3.63
C MET A 319 -4.18 -3.96 4.71
N TYR A 320 -5.25 -4.70 4.45
CA TYR A 320 -5.71 -5.80 5.28
C TYR A 320 -5.82 -7.07 4.45
N TRP A 321 -5.32 -8.18 4.99
CA TRP A 321 -5.61 -9.50 4.49
C TRP A 321 -7.03 -9.90 4.84
N THR A 322 -7.83 -10.23 3.86
CA THR A 322 -9.18 -10.76 4.04
C THR A 322 -9.25 -12.20 3.53
N VAL A 323 -10.17 -12.97 4.07
CA VAL A 323 -10.42 -14.35 3.63
C VAL A 323 -11.75 -14.39 2.89
N ASN A 324 -11.76 -15.02 1.72
CA ASN A 324 -12.99 -15.25 0.97
C ASN A 324 -13.88 -16.23 1.75
N LYS A 325 -15.07 -15.78 2.15
CA LYS A 325 -16.00 -16.60 2.93
C LYS A 325 -16.48 -17.85 2.18
N ASP A 326 -16.46 -17.80 0.84
CA ASP A 326 -16.91 -18.89 -0.04
C ASP A 326 -15.77 -19.83 -0.43
N SER A 327 -14.55 -19.61 0.12
CA SER A 327 -13.39 -20.46 -0.15
C SER A 327 -13.57 -21.90 0.37
N ALA A 328 -13.26 -22.86 -0.49
CA ALA A 328 -13.26 -24.29 -0.11
C ALA A 328 -12.10 -24.64 0.86
N VAL A 329 -11.08 -23.78 0.95
CA VAL A 329 -9.90 -23.92 1.83
C VAL A 329 -9.82 -22.79 2.85
N ASN A 330 -10.98 -22.28 3.28
CA ASN A 330 -11.10 -21.17 4.23
C ASN A 330 -10.31 -21.39 5.54
N THR A 331 -10.38 -22.61 6.09
CA THR A 331 -9.62 -22.99 7.30
C THR A 331 -8.11 -22.88 7.09
N GLU A 332 -7.60 -23.36 5.96
CA GLU A 332 -6.18 -23.31 5.61
C GLU A 332 -5.73 -21.87 5.33
N ALA A 333 -6.59 -21.07 4.72
CA ALA A 333 -6.34 -19.63 4.49
C ALA A 333 -6.17 -18.89 5.82
N LYS A 334 -7.08 -19.09 6.77
CA LYS A 334 -6.97 -18.53 8.13
C LYS A 334 -5.74 -19.03 8.87
N ALA A 335 -5.42 -20.31 8.75
CA ALA A 335 -4.23 -20.90 9.37
C ALA A 335 -2.93 -20.31 8.82
N PHE A 336 -2.86 -20.02 7.51
CA PHE A 336 -1.71 -19.33 6.91
C PHE A 336 -1.54 -17.93 7.48
N LEU A 337 -2.62 -17.14 7.57
CA LEU A 337 -2.58 -15.79 8.15
C LEU A 337 -2.16 -15.82 9.63
N ASP A 338 -2.71 -16.73 10.44
CA ASP A 338 -2.32 -16.88 11.85
C ASP A 338 -0.83 -17.27 11.97
N TRP A 339 -0.35 -18.22 11.18
CA TRP A 339 1.04 -18.66 11.17
C TRP A 339 2.00 -17.53 10.80
N MET A 340 1.65 -16.68 9.83
CA MET A 340 2.49 -15.54 9.44
C MET A 340 2.84 -14.62 10.62
N VAL A 341 1.92 -14.42 11.56
CA VAL A 341 2.07 -13.45 12.66
C VAL A 341 2.35 -14.12 14.03
N THR A 342 2.27 -15.45 14.12
CA THR A 342 2.49 -16.19 15.38
C THR A 342 3.73 -17.07 15.35
N SER A 343 4.16 -17.57 14.17
CA SER A 343 5.37 -18.38 14.07
C SER A 343 6.64 -17.53 14.06
N GLU A 344 7.75 -18.08 14.51
CA GLU A 344 9.07 -17.43 14.45
C GLU A 344 9.48 -17.19 12.98
N THR A 345 9.25 -18.17 12.10
CA THR A 345 9.54 -18.08 10.66
C THR A 345 8.75 -16.93 10.01
N GLY A 346 7.45 -16.82 10.29
CA GLY A 346 6.59 -15.77 9.76
C GLY A 346 7.01 -14.38 10.26
N GLN A 347 7.17 -14.23 11.59
CA GLN A 347 7.57 -12.95 12.20
C GLN A 347 8.92 -12.45 11.67
N LYS A 348 9.90 -13.34 11.56
CA LYS A 348 11.22 -13.01 11.02
C LYS A 348 11.14 -12.57 9.56
N SER A 349 10.38 -13.28 8.72
CA SER A 349 10.22 -12.92 7.33
C SER A 349 9.53 -11.57 7.14
N LEU A 350 8.50 -11.27 7.92
CA LEU A 350 7.81 -9.98 7.87
C LEU A 350 8.75 -8.80 8.20
N ILE A 351 9.65 -8.96 9.18
CA ILE A 351 10.55 -7.87 9.59
C ILE A 351 11.81 -7.83 8.74
N GLU A 352 12.51 -8.97 8.57
CA GLU A 352 13.84 -8.99 7.96
C GLU A 352 13.80 -9.02 6.44
N ASP A 353 12.87 -9.84 5.85
CA ASP A 353 12.80 -10.04 4.41
C ASP A 353 11.88 -8.98 3.76
N MET A 354 10.72 -8.68 4.38
CA MET A 354 9.73 -7.75 3.85
C MET A 354 9.87 -6.31 4.37
N LYS A 355 10.75 -6.07 5.36
CA LYS A 355 11.01 -4.75 5.98
C LYS A 355 9.75 -4.09 6.57
N MET A 356 8.81 -4.89 7.06
CA MET A 356 7.54 -4.42 7.61
C MET A 356 7.67 -3.99 9.08
N ILE A 357 6.90 -2.99 9.48
CA ILE A 357 6.67 -2.65 10.88
C ILE A 357 5.44 -3.45 11.33
N PRO A 358 5.56 -4.36 12.32
CA PRO A 358 4.45 -5.19 12.74
C PRO A 358 3.27 -4.38 13.26
N ALA A 359 2.06 -4.76 12.85
CA ALA A 359 0.81 -4.28 13.43
C ALA A 359 0.35 -5.13 14.64
N PHE A 360 1.28 -5.87 15.26
CA PHE A 360 1.03 -6.83 16.34
C PHE A 360 2.05 -6.66 17.48
N THR A 361 1.59 -6.86 18.72
CA THR A 361 2.39 -6.67 19.94
C THR A 361 3.23 -7.90 20.34
N ASN A 362 2.98 -9.06 19.75
CA ASN A 362 3.66 -10.32 20.05
C ASN A 362 4.98 -10.55 19.29
N PHE A 363 5.39 -9.61 18.43
CA PHE A 363 6.63 -9.71 17.70
C PHE A 363 7.83 -9.48 18.63
N LYS A 364 8.84 -10.36 18.51
CA LYS A 364 10.08 -10.33 19.31
C LYS A 364 11.28 -9.87 18.52
N VAL A 365 11.16 -9.78 17.21
CA VAL A 365 12.25 -9.37 16.31
C VAL A 365 12.26 -7.85 16.22
N GLU A 366 13.44 -7.24 16.42
CA GLU A 366 13.66 -5.82 16.22
C GLU A 366 14.08 -5.53 14.77
N THR A 367 13.63 -4.41 14.25
CA THR A 367 14.02 -3.99 12.90
C THR A 367 15.34 -3.23 12.92
N ASP A 368 16.19 -3.49 11.91
CA ASP A 368 17.38 -2.68 11.63
C ASP A 368 17.14 -1.61 10.57
N ASP A 369 15.96 -1.64 9.95
CA ASP A 369 15.59 -0.69 8.89
C ASP A 369 15.49 0.75 9.42
N LYS A 370 16.17 1.68 8.74
CA LYS A 370 16.27 3.09 9.14
C LYS A 370 14.94 3.81 9.04
N LEU A 371 14.14 3.52 7.99
CA LEU A 371 12.84 4.14 7.79
C LEU A 371 11.83 3.65 8.82
N ALA A 372 11.85 2.34 9.11
CA ALA A 372 11.01 1.78 10.15
C ALA A 372 11.33 2.37 11.52
N LYS A 373 12.61 2.51 11.88
CA LYS A 373 13.05 3.18 13.12
C LYS A 373 12.53 4.62 13.20
N SER A 374 12.63 5.38 12.11
CA SER A 374 12.14 6.75 12.07
C SER A 374 10.62 6.82 12.32
N ILE A 375 9.81 5.92 11.73
CA ILE A 375 8.37 5.85 11.99
C ILE A 375 8.07 5.53 13.46
N ILE A 376 8.80 4.56 14.03
CA ILE A 376 8.66 4.17 15.44
C ILE A 376 8.97 5.37 16.35
N GLU A 377 10.01 6.16 16.03
CA GLU A 377 10.33 7.41 16.76
C GLU A 377 9.17 8.41 16.73
N TYR A 378 8.58 8.67 15.55
CA TYR A 378 7.41 9.55 15.41
C TYR A 378 6.21 9.03 16.19
N ASN A 379 5.93 7.74 16.10
CA ASN A 379 4.82 7.10 16.81
C ASN A 379 5.00 7.20 18.34
N ASN A 380 6.20 6.91 18.84
CA ASN A 380 6.53 7.01 20.27
C ASN A 380 6.45 8.45 20.79
N ALA A 381 6.74 9.44 19.94
CA ALA A 381 6.61 10.85 20.26
C ALA A 381 5.16 11.37 20.17
N GLY A 382 4.20 10.55 19.74
CA GLY A 382 2.81 10.94 19.48
C GLY A 382 2.66 11.95 18.33
N LYS A 383 3.66 12.00 17.43
CA LYS A 383 3.71 12.89 16.26
C LYS A 383 3.25 12.17 14.99
N ILE A 384 2.02 11.68 15.01
CA ILE A 384 1.43 10.96 13.89
C ILE A 384 0.10 11.58 13.47
N LEU A 385 -0.21 11.47 12.19
CA LEU A 385 -1.49 11.80 11.58
C LEU A 385 -2.17 10.51 11.08
N PRO A 386 -3.51 10.44 11.09
CA PRO A 386 -4.19 9.25 10.58
C PRO A 386 -4.17 9.19 9.03
N TRP A 387 -4.39 8.01 8.50
CA TRP A 387 -4.67 7.80 7.07
C TRP A 387 -6.16 8.04 6.80
N ALA A 388 -6.56 9.32 6.81
CA ALA A 388 -7.96 9.73 6.63
C ALA A 388 -8.51 9.37 5.24
N PHE A 389 -7.65 9.27 4.21
CA PHE A 389 -8.04 8.90 2.85
C PHE A 389 -8.70 7.51 2.77
N THR A 390 -8.43 6.60 3.71
CA THR A 390 -9.04 5.26 3.74
C THR A 390 -10.55 5.30 4.02
N ASN A 391 -11.09 6.46 4.42
CA ASN A 391 -12.51 6.70 4.57
C ASN A 391 -13.17 7.27 3.29
N LEU A 392 -12.41 7.55 2.24
CA LEU A 392 -12.96 7.91 0.93
C LEU A 392 -13.56 6.69 0.24
N PRO A 393 -14.56 6.87 -0.64
CA PRO A 393 -15.07 5.77 -1.46
C PRO A 393 -13.96 5.13 -2.32
N ASP A 394 -14.09 3.83 -2.61
CA ASP A 394 -13.19 3.09 -3.50
C ASP A 394 -12.92 3.87 -4.81
N GLY A 395 -11.66 3.95 -5.21
CA GLY A 395 -11.19 4.67 -6.41
C GLY A 395 -11.28 6.20 -6.34
N PHE A 396 -11.98 6.79 -5.37
CA PHE A 396 -12.26 8.24 -5.37
C PHE A 396 -10.99 9.10 -5.36
N SER A 397 -10.03 8.76 -4.53
CA SER A 397 -8.78 9.52 -4.41
C SER A 397 -7.86 9.32 -5.63
N MET A 398 -7.69 8.09 -6.07
CA MET A 398 -6.74 7.76 -7.13
C MET A 398 -7.28 8.11 -8.52
N GLU A 399 -8.54 7.74 -8.81
CA GLU A 399 -9.14 7.90 -10.15
C GLU A 399 -9.67 9.31 -10.41
N LYS A 400 -10.15 10.00 -9.35
CA LYS A 400 -10.78 11.31 -9.50
C LYS A 400 -9.89 12.46 -9.06
N ILE A 401 -9.23 12.36 -7.89
CA ILE A 401 -8.39 13.42 -7.34
C ILE A 401 -7.00 13.38 -7.96
N GLY A 402 -6.38 12.20 -8.05
CA GLY A 402 -5.02 12.05 -8.58
C GLY A 402 -4.76 12.76 -9.92
N PRO A 403 -5.62 12.61 -10.94
CA PRO A 403 -5.45 13.30 -12.23
C PRO A 403 -5.47 14.83 -12.17
N ILE A 404 -6.10 15.43 -11.16
CA ILE A 404 -6.13 16.91 -11.00
C ILE A 404 -4.74 17.44 -10.65
N PHE A 405 -3.93 16.67 -9.92
CA PHE A 405 -2.54 17.03 -9.64
C PHE A 405 -1.68 17.15 -10.90
N SER A 406 -1.89 16.29 -11.90
CA SER A 406 -1.16 16.38 -13.17
C SER A 406 -1.50 17.67 -13.92
N LYS A 407 -2.77 18.10 -13.92
CA LYS A 407 -3.17 19.38 -14.51
C LYS A 407 -2.50 20.56 -13.78
N TYR A 408 -2.47 20.50 -12.44
CA TYR A 408 -1.83 21.54 -11.64
C TYR A 408 -0.33 21.60 -11.91
N ALA A 409 0.37 20.48 -11.88
CA ALA A 409 1.81 20.40 -12.12
C ALA A 409 2.20 20.94 -13.53
N LYS A 410 1.33 20.77 -14.53
CA LYS A 410 1.49 21.30 -15.90
C LYS A 410 1.16 22.79 -16.01
N GLY A 411 0.60 23.41 -14.96
CA GLY A 411 0.14 24.79 -15.00
C GLY A 411 -1.14 25.01 -15.81
N GLU A 412 -1.91 23.94 -16.08
CA GLU A 412 -3.21 24.03 -16.76
C GLU A 412 -4.29 24.65 -15.86
N ILE A 413 -4.14 24.50 -14.55
CA ILE A 413 -5.00 25.08 -13.51
C ILE A 413 -4.16 25.70 -12.40
N ASP A 414 -4.67 26.74 -11.74
CA ASP A 414 -4.09 27.36 -10.56
C ASP A 414 -4.58 26.70 -9.25
N GLN A 415 -4.07 27.16 -8.10
CA GLN A 415 -4.43 26.66 -6.78
C GLN A 415 -5.94 26.76 -6.51
N THR A 416 -6.57 27.88 -6.86
CA THR A 416 -8.00 28.10 -6.65
C THR A 416 -8.80 27.10 -7.49
N LYS A 417 -8.44 26.95 -8.77
CA LYS A 417 -9.10 26.02 -9.67
C LYS A 417 -8.92 24.57 -9.27
N MET A 418 -7.75 24.20 -8.76
CA MET A 418 -7.52 22.86 -8.22
C MET A 418 -8.47 22.54 -7.06
N LEU A 419 -8.63 23.43 -6.08
CA LEU A 419 -9.57 23.24 -4.98
C LEU A 419 -11.02 23.20 -5.45
N GLU A 420 -11.40 24.04 -6.44
CA GLU A 420 -12.74 24.02 -7.06
C GLU A 420 -13.03 22.69 -7.76
N GLU A 421 -12.07 22.16 -8.56
CA GLU A 421 -12.23 20.87 -9.24
C GLU A 421 -12.37 19.72 -8.26
N ILE A 422 -11.54 19.70 -7.20
CA ILE A 422 -11.65 18.69 -6.13
C ILE A 422 -12.98 18.82 -5.40
N GLN A 423 -13.44 20.05 -5.06
CA GLN A 423 -14.75 20.27 -4.44
C GLN A 423 -15.91 19.80 -5.33
N ALA A 424 -15.78 19.99 -6.64
CA ALA A 424 -16.83 19.63 -7.57
C ALA A 424 -17.08 18.11 -7.66
N LEU A 425 -16.11 17.28 -7.27
CA LEU A 425 -16.23 15.81 -7.27
C LEU A 425 -17.30 15.29 -6.29
N THR A 426 -17.69 16.09 -5.29
CA THR A 426 -18.67 15.72 -4.26
C THR A 426 -20.04 16.37 -4.46
N LYS A 427 -20.20 17.23 -5.48
CA LYS A 427 -21.50 17.81 -5.85
C LYS A 427 -22.31 16.74 -6.59
N LYS A 428 -23.47 16.41 -6.03
CA LYS A 428 -24.46 15.52 -6.66
C LYS A 428 -25.22 16.25 -7.78
#